data_16e5d70286684aeec7000c8d519f5e37
#
_entry.id   16e5d70286684aeec7000c8d519f5e37
#
_cell.length_a   1.000
_cell.length_b   1.000
_cell.length_c   1.000
_cell.angle_alpha   90.00
_cell.angle_beta   90.00
_cell.angle_gamma   90.00
#
_symmetry.space_group_name_H-M   'P 1'
#
loop_
_entity.id
_entity.type
_entity.pdbx_description
1 polymer ?
#
loop_
_entity_poly.entity_id
_entity_poly.type
_entity_poly.pdbx_seq_one_letter_code
_entity_poly.pdbx_strand_id
1 'polypeptide(L)'
;PHSSGHAYFSIKDERARIDAVIWRGVFSGLKIKPEEGMEVIATGKVTTFPGASKYQIVVEALEPAGAGALMALLEERRKKLAAEGLFDETAKKKLPFMPRVVGVVTSPTGAVIRDILHRIADRFPVHVVVWPVKVQGEGSGDAVAAAIRGFNALGPGAPVRRPDVLIVARGGGSLEDLWSFNDEAVVRAAYESQIPLISAVGHETDWTLIDHAADYRAPTP
;
A
#
# COMPACT_ATOMS: atom_id res chain seq x y z
N PRO A 1 8.89 -20.85 9.82
CA PRO A 1 9.38 -21.92 8.95
C PRO A 1 10.34 -22.83 9.70
N HIS A 2 10.22 -24.14 9.49
CA HIS A 2 11.15 -25.12 10.04
C HIS A 2 12.45 -25.12 9.20
N SER A 3 13.57 -25.63 9.78
CA SER A 3 14.86 -25.75 9.08
C SER A 3 14.81 -26.55 7.77
N SER A 4 13.80 -27.40 7.59
CA SER A 4 13.50 -28.16 6.36
C SER A 4 12.88 -27.32 5.23
N GLY A 5 12.54 -26.06 5.46
CA GLY A 5 11.84 -25.18 4.52
C GLY A 5 10.33 -25.41 4.40
N HIS A 6 9.77 -26.34 5.19
CA HIS A 6 8.32 -26.52 5.34
C HIS A 6 7.77 -25.54 6.38
N ALA A 7 6.49 -25.16 6.25
CA ALA A 7 5.80 -24.38 7.27
C ALA A 7 4.81 -25.29 8.02
N TYR A 8 4.89 -25.24 9.35
CA TYR A 8 3.98 -25.92 10.26
C TYR A 8 3.31 -24.86 11.13
N PHE A 9 2.00 -24.86 11.19
CA PHE A 9 1.19 -23.92 11.95
C PHE A 9 -0.17 -24.52 12.26
N SER A 10 -1.03 -23.81 12.97
CA SER A 10 -2.39 -24.25 13.23
C SER A 10 -3.35 -23.20 12.69
N ILE A 11 -4.41 -23.66 12.06
CA ILE A 11 -5.55 -22.85 11.66
C ILE A 11 -6.62 -23.07 12.73
N LYS A 12 -7.21 -22.00 13.23
CA LYS A 12 -8.28 -22.04 14.23
C LYS A 12 -9.38 -21.08 13.86
N ASP A 13 -10.59 -21.44 14.22
CA ASP A 13 -11.73 -20.53 14.33
C ASP A 13 -12.13 -20.38 15.81
N GLU A 14 -13.33 -19.86 16.09
CA GLU A 14 -13.83 -19.69 17.47
C GLU A 14 -14.08 -21.03 18.19
N ARG A 15 -14.22 -22.15 17.46
CA ARG A 15 -14.70 -23.44 18.00
C ARG A 15 -13.77 -24.60 17.73
N ALA A 16 -12.90 -24.50 16.72
CA ALA A 16 -12.08 -25.63 16.27
C ALA A 16 -10.64 -25.20 15.95
N ARG A 17 -9.74 -26.17 15.99
CA ARG A 17 -8.35 -26.02 15.58
C ARG A 17 -7.92 -27.24 14.78
N ILE A 18 -7.21 -27.01 13.67
CA ILE A 18 -6.59 -28.06 12.86
C ILE A 18 -5.12 -27.71 12.61
N ASP A 19 -4.24 -28.71 12.71
CA ASP A 19 -2.84 -28.53 12.36
C ASP A 19 -2.69 -28.48 10.83
N ALA A 20 -1.80 -27.59 10.37
CA ALA A 20 -1.60 -27.34 8.95
C ALA A 20 -0.12 -27.50 8.58
N VAL A 21 0.12 -28.06 7.41
CA VAL A 21 1.46 -28.16 6.82
C VAL A 21 1.46 -27.62 5.40
N ILE A 22 2.45 -26.79 5.09
CA ILE A 22 2.73 -26.34 3.72
C ILE A 22 4.10 -26.88 3.34
N TRP A 23 4.12 -27.67 2.27
CA TRP A 23 5.38 -28.21 1.77
C TRP A 23 6.24 -27.12 1.14
N ARG A 24 7.57 -27.27 1.22
CA ARG A 24 8.56 -26.28 0.75
C ARG A 24 8.25 -25.74 -0.65
N GLY A 25 7.87 -26.61 -1.60
CA GLY A 25 7.57 -26.20 -2.97
C GLY A 25 6.39 -25.22 -3.06
N VAL A 26 5.33 -25.47 -2.29
CA VAL A 26 4.16 -24.57 -2.21
C VAL A 26 4.52 -23.33 -1.41
N PHE A 27 5.20 -23.48 -0.26
CA PHE A 27 5.56 -22.37 0.61
C PHE A 27 6.45 -21.32 -0.07
N SER A 28 7.39 -21.78 -0.91
CA SER A 28 8.25 -20.85 -1.67
C SER A 28 7.53 -20.06 -2.75
N GLY A 29 6.41 -20.60 -3.26
CA GLY A 29 5.58 -19.96 -4.29
C GLY A 29 4.43 -19.11 -3.74
N LEU A 30 4.21 -19.09 -2.42
CA LEU A 30 3.16 -18.27 -1.82
C LEU A 30 3.51 -16.78 -1.94
N LYS A 31 2.57 -16.02 -2.47
CA LYS A 31 2.66 -14.55 -2.53
C LYS A 31 2.61 -13.92 -1.14
N ILE A 32 1.88 -14.55 -0.21
CA ILE A 32 1.71 -14.09 1.17
C ILE A 32 2.13 -15.22 2.10
N LYS A 33 2.99 -14.91 3.05
CA LYS A 33 3.40 -15.86 4.10
C LYS A 33 2.43 -15.76 5.25
N PRO A 34 1.96 -16.90 5.79
CA PRO A 34 1.05 -16.89 6.94
C PRO A 34 1.75 -16.30 8.17
N GLU A 35 1.07 -15.37 8.82
CA GLU A 35 1.47 -14.75 10.07
C GLU A 35 0.44 -15.02 11.17
N GLU A 36 0.85 -14.91 12.43
CA GLU A 36 -0.05 -15.10 13.55
C GLU A 36 -1.13 -14.02 13.57
N GLY A 37 -2.39 -14.45 13.69
CA GLY A 37 -3.54 -13.56 13.68
C GLY A 37 -4.12 -13.27 12.28
N MET A 38 -3.48 -13.75 11.21
CA MET A 38 -4.01 -13.58 9.86
C MET A 38 -5.22 -14.47 9.63
N GLU A 39 -6.31 -13.90 9.13
CA GLU A 39 -7.48 -14.65 8.65
C GLU A 39 -7.24 -15.14 7.22
N VAL A 40 -7.36 -16.47 7.02
CA VAL A 40 -6.97 -17.09 5.75
C VAL A 40 -8.01 -18.11 5.27
N ILE A 41 -8.10 -18.26 3.96
CA ILE A 41 -8.74 -19.38 3.30
C ILE A 41 -7.67 -20.38 2.89
N ALA A 42 -7.65 -21.54 3.53
CA ALA A 42 -6.72 -22.62 3.20
C ALA A 42 -7.43 -23.69 2.35
N THR A 43 -6.91 -23.93 1.16
CA THR A 43 -7.34 -25.02 0.29
C THR A 43 -6.31 -26.13 0.35
N GLY A 44 -6.75 -27.36 0.57
CA GLY A 44 -5.84 -28.49 0.69
C GLY A 44 -6.54 -29.81 1.02
N LYS A 45 -5.76 -30.82 1.33
CA LYS A 45 -6.24 -32.16 1.66
C LYS A 45 -6.15 -32.41 3.15
N VAL A 46 -7.28 -32.78 3.76
CA VAL A 46 -7.29 -33.25 5.14
C VAL A 46 -6.76 -34.67 5.16
N THR A 47 -5.79 -34.91 6.02
CA THR A 47 -5.16 -36.22 6.20
C THR A 47 -4.90 -36.48 7.69
N THR A 48 -4.49 -37.67 8.02
CA THR A 48 -4.07 -38.04 9.38
C THR A 48 -2.55 -38.16 9.42
N PHE A 49 -1.94 -37.66 10.48
CA PHE A 49 -0.54 -37.91 10.76
C PHE A 49 -0.42 -39.23 11.54
N PRO A 50 0.09 -40.31 10.91
CA PRO A 50 0.03 -41.65 11.51
C PRO A 50 0.77 -41.76 12.87
N GLY A 51 1.85 -40.98 13.04
CA GLY A 51 2.68 -41.01 14.27
C GLY A 51 1.99 -40.40 15.50
N ALA A 52 0.87 -39.68 15.36
CA ALA A 52 0.16 -39.08 16.50
C ALA A 52 -1.36 -39.20 16.41
N SER A 53 -1.92 -39.89 15.39
CA SER A 53 -3.36 -40.05 15.13
C SER A 53 -4.11 -38.72 15.11
N LYS A 54 -3.47 -37.64 14.62
CA LYS A 54 -4.04 -36.29 14.54
C LYS A 54 -4.45 -35.98 13.12
N TYR A 55 -5.58 -35.27 13.00
CA TYR A 55 -5.97 -34.67 11.72
C TYR A 55 -5.08 -33.47 11.42
N GLN A 56 -4.68 -33.33 10.18
CA GLN A 56 -3.98 -32.17 9.66
C GLN A 56 -4.45 -31.85 8.24
N ILE A 57 -4.30 -30.60 7.85
CA ILE A 57 -4.51 -30.18 6.47
C ILE A 57 -3.16 -29.99 5.78
N VAL A 58 -2.96 -30.65 4.64
CA VAL A 58 -1.88 -30.39 3.71
C VAL A 58 -2.34 -29.30 2.79
N VAL A 59 -1.84 -28.07 3.01
CA VAL A 59 -2.28 -26.87 2.30
C VAL A 59 -1.63 -26.83 0.92
N GLU A 60 -2.44 -26.72 -0.11
CA GLU A 60 -2.05 -26.58 -1.52
C GLU A 60 -2.13 -25.13 -1.99
N ALA A 61 -3.07 -24.34 -1.42
CA ALA A 61 -3.18 -22.90 -1.64
C ALA A 61 -3.58 -22.20 -0.34
N LEU A 62 -3.09 -20.99 -0.15
CA LEU A 62 -3.40 -20.12 0.98
C LEU A 62 -3.67 -18.71 0.46
N GLU A 63 -4.84 -18.17 0.80
CA GLU A 63 -5.27 -16.85 0.41
C GLU A 63 -5.77 -16.08 1.65
N PRO A 64 -5.54 -14.77 1.76
CA PRO A 64 -6.16 -13.97 2.81
C PRO A 64 -7.68 -14.04 2.70
N ALA A 65 -8.36 -14.19 3.82
CA ALA A 65 -9.82 -14.13 3.83
C ALA A 65 -10.25 -12.68 3.48
N GLY A 66 -11.18 -12.57 2.52
CA GLY A 66 -11.63 -11.25 2.07
C GLY A 66 -10.89 -10.65 0.88
N ALA A 67 -9.73 -11.16 0.49
CA ALA A 67 -8.97 -10.62 -0.65
C ALA A 67 -9.80 -10.54 -1.93
N GLY A 68 -10.63 -11.55 -2.20
CA GLY A 68 -11.53 -11.54 -3.35
C GLY A 68 -12.58 -10.43 -3.29
N ALA A 69 -13.15 -10.18 -2.13
CA ALA A 69 -14.11 -9.09 -1.93
C ALA A 69 -13.44 -7.71 -2.05
N LEU A 70 -12.23 -7.55 -1.49
CA LEU A 70 -11.45 -6.33 -1.63
C LEU A 70 -11.07 -6.06 -3.09
N MET A 71 -10.67 -7.09 -3.83
CA MET A 71 -10.35 -6.96 -5.26
C MET A 71 -11.59 -6.59 -6.09
N ALA A 72 -12.75 -7.16 -5.80
CA ALA A 72 -14.01 -6.80 -6.47
C ALA A 72 -14.37 -5.32 -6.19
N LEU A 73 -14.26 -4.89 -4.93
CA LEU A 73 -14.51 -3.50 -4.54
C LEU A 73 -13.51 -2.53 -5.17
N LEU A 74 -12.23 -2.93 -5.25
CA LEU A 74 -11.18 -2.14 -5.92
C LEU A 74 -11.52 -1.93 -7.40
N GLU A 75 -11.92 -3.00 -8.09
CA GLU A 75 -12.25 -2.94 -9.51
C GLU A 75 -13.52 -2.13 -9.79
N GLU A 76 -14.54 -2.23 -8.93
CA GLU A 76 -15.73 -1.40 -9.00
C GLU A 76 -15.36 0.08 -8.84
N ARG A 77 -14.58 0.40 -7.81
CA ARG A 77 -14.12 1.78 -7.54
C ARG A 77 -13.26 2.30 -8.70
N ARG A 78 -12.37 1.49 -9.23
CA ARG A 78 -11.54 1.83 -10.39
C ARG A 78 -12.40 2.21 -11.60
N LYS A 79 -13.40 1.38 -11.93
CA LYS A 79 -14.31 1.65 -13.04
C LYS A 79 -15.10 2.94 -12.86
N LYS A 80 -15.62 3.16 -11.65
CA LYS A 80 -16.35 4.38 -11.29
C LYS A 80 -15.49 5.63 -11.54
N LEU A 81 -14.30 5.68 -10.94
CA LEU A 81 -13.42 6.84 -11.01
C LEU A 81 -12.85 7.08 -12.41
N ALA A 82 -12.59 6.00 -13.16
CA ALA A 82 -12.21 6.09 -14.58
C ALA A 82 -13.35 6.68 -15.43
N ALA A 83 -14.60 6.27 -15.21
CA ALA A 83 -15.75 6.81 -15.92
C ALA A 83 -15.98 8.31 -15.64
N GLU A 84 -15.56 8.79 -14.48
CA GLU A 84 -15.56 10.21 -14.12
C GLU A 84 -14.37 11.00 -14.71
N GLY A 85 -13.43 10.34 -15.41
CA GLY A 85 -12.26 10.97 -16.03
C GLY A 85 -11.10 11.28 -15.09
N LEU A 86 -11.09 10.74 -13.83
CA LEU A 86 -10.04 11.04 -12.86
C LEU A 86 -8.67 10.46 -13.23
N PHE A 87 -8.62 9.58 -14.20
CA PHE A 87 -7.40 8.91 -14.67
C PHE A 87 -6.94 9.37 -16.06
N ASP A 88 -7.56 10.43 -16.60
CA ASP A 88 -7.25 10.93 -17.94
C ASP A 88 -5.84 11.51 -17.99
N GLU A 89 -5.05 11.03 -18.94
CA GLU A 89 -3.68 11.51 -19.16
C GLU A 89 -3.63 13.01 -19.52
N THR A 90 -4.71 13.53 -20.11
CA THR A 90 -4.82 14.94 -20.47
C THR A 90 -4.95 15.88 -19.28
N ALA A 91 -5.40 15.36 -18.12
CA ALA A 91 -5.52 16.12 -16.89
C ALA A 91 -4.20 16.20 -16.12
N LYS A 92 -3.20 15.38 -16.46
CA LYS A 92 -1.94 15.30 -15.74
C LYS A 92 -1.06 16.51 -15.97
N LYS A 93 -0.51 17.01 -14.87
CA LYS A 93 0.39 18.17 -14.83
C LYS A 93 1.83 17.75 -15.09
N LYS A 94 2.57 18.62 -15.75
CA LYS A 94 4.02 18.42 -15.92
C LYS A 94 4.73 18.69 -14.60
N LEU A 95 5.66 17.80 -14.25
CA LEU A 95 6.53 18.03 -13.11
C LEU A 95 7.46 19.22 -13.37
N PRO A 96 7.73 20.04 -12.34
CA PRO A 96 8.68 21.15 -12.46
C PRO A 96 10.09 20.60 -12.71
N PHE A 97 10.84 21.22 -13.62
CA PHE A 97 12.21 20.81 -13.92
C PHE A 97 13.16 20.95 -12.72
N MET A 98 12.99 22.04 -11.95
CA MET A 98 13.79 22.29 -10.73
C MET A 98 12.88 22.81 -9.61
N PRO A 99 12.30 21.89 -8.80
CA PRO A 99 11.49 22.29 -7.64
C PRO A 99 12.39 22.94 -6.59
N ARG A 100 11.92 23.99 -5.93
CA ARG A 100 12.61 24.62 -4.79
C ARG A 100 12.14 24.05 -3.46
N VAL A 101 10.88 23.61 -3.42
CA VAL A 101 10.26 23.01 -2.25
C VAL A 101 9.54 21.75 -2.65
N VAL A 102 9.85 20.64 -2.00
CA VAL A 102 9.18 19.35 -2.15
C VAL A 102 8.32 19.10 -0.92
N GLY A 103 7.02 18.91 -1.11
CA GLY A 103 6.11 18.45 -0.07
C GLY A 103 6.03 16.93 -0.03
N VAL A 104 6.15 16.34 1.15
CA VAL A 104 6.08 14.88 1.30
C VAL A 104 4.96 14.52 2.28
N VAL A 105 4.02 13.71 1.84
CA VAL A 105 2.93 13.13 2.64
C VAL A 105 3.30 11.69 2.95
N THR A 106 3.70 11.41 4.18
CA THR A 106 4.15 10.08 4.62
C THR A 106 4.20 9.98 6.15
N SER A 107 4.52 8.78 6.65
CA SER A 107 4.81 8.58 8.08
C SER A 107 6.15 9.23 8.46
N PRO A 108 6.21 9.99 9.57
CA PRO A 108 7.43 10.71 9.97
C PRO A 108 8.55 9.79 10.48
N THR A 109 8.23 8.55 10.83
CA THR A 109 9.18 7.60 11.47
C THR A 109 9.56 6.43 10.58
N GLY A 110 8.95 6.30 9.39
CA GLY A 110 9.17 5.18 8.47
C GLY A 110 10.56 5.18 7.81
N ALA A 111 10.93 4.06 7.20
CA ALA A 111 12.13 3.98 6.36
C ALA A 111 12.01 4.90 5.14
N VAL A 112 10.84 4.94 4.53
CA VAL A 112 10.53 5.71 3.32
C VAL A 112 10.94 7.18 3.41
N ILE A 113 10.58 7.87 4.50
CA ILE A 113 10.97 9.30 4.64
C ILE A 113 12.48 9.47 4.74
N ARG A 114 13.18 8.54 5.40
CA ARG A 114 14.64 8.57 5.51
C ARG A 114 15.29 8.36 4.15
N ASP A 115 14.76 7.44 3.36
CA ASP A 115 15.27 7.13 2.02
C ASP A 115 15.04 8.31 1.08
N ILE A 116 13.85 8.93 1.10
CA ILE A 116 13.55 10.14 0.32
C ILE A 116 14.50 11.27 0.70
N LEU A 117 14.65 11.58 1.99
CA LEU A 117 15.53 12.65 2.46
C LEU A 117 16.99 12.39 2.09
N HIS A 118 17.45 11.16 2.24
CA HIS A 118 18.82 10.76 1.86
C HIS A 118 19.05 10.94 0.36
N ARG A 119 18.12 10.50 -0.49
CA ARG A 119 18.25 10.64 -1.95
C ARG A 119 18.20 12.09 -2.41
N ILE A 120 17.31 12.90 -1.83
CA ILE A 120 17.24 14.33 -2.15
C ILE A 120 18.54 15.04 -1.71
N ALA A 121 19.03 14.75 -0.50
CA ALA A 121 20.27 15.36 -0.01
C ALA A 121 21.50 15.00 -0.86
N ASP A 122 21.57 13.73 -1.32
CA ASP A 122 22.69 13.21 -2.12
C ASP A 122 22.67 13.71 -3.58
N ARG A 123 21.46 13.80 -4.17
CA ARG A 123 21.31 14.06 -5.61
C ARG A 123 21.07 15.52 -5.95
N PHE A 124 20.17 16.15 -5.25
CA PHE A 124 19.74 17.52 -5.50
C PHE A 124 19.13 18.13 -4.24
N PRO A 125 19.96 18.69 -3.33
CA PRO A 125 19.49 19.24 -2.07
C PRO A 125 18.50 20.37 -2.28
N VAL A 126 17.24 20.15 -1.84
CA VAL A 126 16.16 21.13 -1.87
C VAL A 126 15.43 21.12 -0.53
N HIS A 127 14.65 22.18 -0.28
CA HIS A 127 13.84 22.25 0.92
C HIS A 127 12.72 21.21 0.87
N VAL A 128 12.65 20.34 1.89
CA VAL A 128 11.62 19.33 2.04
C VAL A 128 10.70 19.68 3.20
N VAL A 129 9.41 19.72 2.94
CA VAL A 129 8.37 19.93 3.95
C VAL A 129 7.57 18.63 4.09
N VAL A 130 7.62 18.04 5.27
CA VAL A 130 6.90 16.80 5.57
C VAL A 130 5.56 17.11 6.22
N TRP A 131 4.49 16.57 5.67
CA TRP A 131 3.19 16.52 6.34
C TRP A 131 3.02 15.11 6.93
N PRO A 132 3.18 14.96 8.24
CA PRO A 132 3.17 13.65 8.87
C PRO A 132 1.76 13.09 8.94
N VAL A 133 1.57 11.87 8.43
CA VAL A 133 0.29 11.15 8.45
C VAL A 133 0.49 9.68 8.81
N LYS A 134 -0.57 9.03 9.26
CA LYS A 134 -0.64 7.56 9.22
C LYS A 134 -0.78 7.14 7.75
N VAL A 135 -0.05 6.11 7.34
CA VAL A 135 -0.05 5.58 5.97
C VAL A 135 -0.68 4.18 5.87
N GLN A 136 -1.26 3.69 6.95
CA GLN A 136 -1.99 2.42 7.03
C GLN A 136 -2.96 2.42 8.21
N GLY A 137 -3.97 1.54 8.15
CA GLY A 137 -5.01 1.38 9.17
C GLY A 137 -6.15 2.39 9.02
N GLU A 138 -7.10 2.29 9.94
CA GLU A 138 -8.32 3.10 9.91
C GLU A 138 -8.03 4.61 9.93
N GLY A 139 -8.73 5.36 9.07
CA GLY A 139 -8.62 6.81 8.93
C GLY A 139 -7.37 7.31 8.21
N SER A 140 -6.47 6.42 7.77
CA SER A 140 -5.26 6.86 7.07
C SER A 140 -5.54 7.45 5.69
N GLY A 141 -6.55 6.97 4.97
CA GLY A 141 -6.99 7.56 3.71
C GLY A 141 -7.43 9.01 3.87
N ASP A 142 -8.28 9.29 4.87
CA ASP A 142 -8.71 10.65 5.15
C ASP A 142 -7.56 11.56 5.56
N ALA A 143 -6.61 11.06 6.35
CA ALA A 143 -5.43 11.82 6.75
C ALA A 143 -4.53 12.17 5.55
N VAL A 144 -4.32 11.22 4.62
CA VAL A 144 -3.57 11.46 3.38
C VAL A 144 -4.28 12.48 2.50
N ALA A 145 -5.59 12.32 2.28
CA ALA A 145 -6.38 13.27 1.50
C ALA A 145 -6.37 14.68 2.11
N ALA A 146 -6.52 14.79 3.43
CA ALA A 146 -6.45 16.06 4.14
C ALA A 146 -5.06 16.72 4.01
N ALA A 147 -3.97 15.94 4.06
CA ALA A 147 -2.62 16.47 3.88
C ALA A 147 -2.38 17.01 2.46
N ILE A 148 -2.86 16.29 1.43
CA ILE A 148 -2.78 16.77 0.03
C ILE A 148 -3.53 18.11 -0.11
N ARG A 149 -4.76 18.18 0.38
CA ARG A 149 -5.57 19.40 0.35
C ARG A 149 -4.93 20.52 1.18
N GLY A 150 -4.34 20.18 2.34
CA GLY A 150 -3.66 21.12 3.20
C GLY A 150 -2.47 21.78 2.52
N PHE A 151 -1.62 21.03 1.82
CA PHE A 151 -0.54 21.61 1.01
C PHE A 151 -1.07 22.53 -0.10
N ASN A 152 -2.19 22.17 -0.73
CA ASN A 152 -2.80 22.98 -1.76
C ASN A 152 -3.42 24.28 -1.22
N ALA A 153 -3.86 24.28 0.04
CA ALA A 153 -4.41 25.44 0.72
C ALA A 153 -3.36 26.46 1.21
N LEU A 154 -2.07 26.12 1.17
CA LEU A 154 -1.00 27.04 1.56
C LEU A 154 -0.97 28.24 0.60
N GLY A 155 -1.26 29.43 1.14
CA GLY A 155 -1.25 30.70 0.41
C GLY A 155 -0.06 31.59 0.75
N PRO A 156 -0.01 32.81 0.16
CA PRO A 156 0.95 33.82 0.53
C PRO A 156 0.82 34.17 2.03
N GLY A 157 1.92 34.14 2.76
CA GLY A 157 1.91 34.42 4.20
C GLY A 157 1.72 33.18 5.10
N ALA A 158 1.57 31.98 4.54
CA ALA A 158 1.62 30.76 5.31
C ALA A 158 3.02 30.60 5.99
N PRO A 159 3.08 29.97 7.18
CA PRO A 159 4.35 29.80 7.92
C PRO A 159 5.34 28.91 7.14
N VAL A 160 4.82 28.13 6.20
CA VAL A 160 5.61 27.23 5.35
C VAL A 160 5.31 27.58 3.89
N ARG A 161 6.34 27.61 3.07
CA ARG A 161 6.17 27.85 1.63
C ARG A 161 5.42 26.70 0.97
N ARG A 162 4.47 27.03 0.11
CA ARG A 162 3.74 26.04 -0.71
C ARG A 162 4.73 25.25 -1.57
N PRO A 163 4.66 23.91 -1.56
CA PRO A 163 5.51 23.06 -2.40
C PRO A 163 5.31 23.28 -3.89
N ASP A 164 6.37 23.06 -4.66
CA ASP A 164 6.35 23.07 -6.11
C ASP A 164 5.95 21.70 -6.69
N VAL A 165 6.13 20.63 -5.89
CA VAL A 165 5.75 19.24 -6.18
C VAL A 165 5.41 18.51 -4.89
N LEU A 166 4.44 17.60 -4.95
CA LEU A 166 4.08 16.71 -3.84
C LEU A 166 4.57 15.28 -4.11
N ILE A 167 5.00 14.61 -3.06
CA ILE A 167 5.26 13.17 -3.05
C ILE A 167 4.36 12.54 -2.00
N VAL A 168 3.49 11.63 -2.41
CA VAL A 168 2.73 10.77 -1.48
C VAL A 168 3.42 9.42 -1.46
N ALA A 169 3.95 9.04 -0.29
CA ALA A 169 4.86 7.91 -0.21
C ALA A 169 4.52 6.91 0.90
N ARG A 170 4.62 5.62 0.54
CA ARG A 170 4.51 4.48 1.46
C ARG A 170 5.25 3.28 0.85
N GLY A 171 6.01 2.56 1.65
CA GLY A 171 6.69 1.34 1.24
C GLY A 171 5.75 0.24 0.79
N GLY A 172 6.26 -0.90 0.35
CA GLY A 172 5.47 -2.06 -0.05
C GLY A 172 4.65 -2.67 1.10
N GLY A 173 3.72 -3.55 0.77
CA GLY A 173 2.87 -4.24 1.73
C GLY A 173 1.78 -5.05 1.03
N SER A 174 0.89 -5.65 1.83
CA SER A 174 -0.27 -6.36 1.31
C SER A 174 -1.30 -5.38 0.69
N LEU A 175 -2.31 -5.92 0.01
CA LEU A 175 -3.42 -5.12 -0.52
C LEU A 175 -4.12 -4.34 0.60
N GLU A 176 -4.31 -4.96 1.75
CA GLU A 176 -4.90 -4.37 2.94
C GLU A 176 -4.05 -3.22 3.48
N ASP A 177 -2.73 -3.40 3.51
CA ASP A 177 -1.78 -2.38 3.95
C ASP A 177 -1.78 -1.14 3.06
N LEU A 178 -1.98 -1.33 1.76
CA LEU A 178 -2.03 -0.27 0.74
C LEU A 178 -3.44 0.27 0.51
N TRP A 179 -4.46 -0.29 1.20
CA TRP A 179 -5.87 -0.01 0.95
C TRP A 179 -6.21 1.47 1.00
N SER A 180 -5.63 2.21 1.92
CA SER A 180 -5.86 3.65 2.08
C SER A 180 -5.58 4.46 0.82
N PHE A 181 -4.67 4.01 -0.04
CA PHE A 181 -4.33 4.66 -1.31
C PHE A 181 -5.28 4.27 -2.45
N ASN A 182 -6.22 3.37 -2.16
CA ASN A 182 -7.36 3.03 -3.01
C ASN A 182 -8.65 3.76 -2.57
N ASP A 183 -8.58 4.60 -1.55
CA ASP A 183 -9.74 5.37 -1.10
C ASP A 183 -10.09 6.50 -2.07
N GLU A 184 -11.38 6.61 -2.35
CA GLU A 184 -11.91 7.63 -3.26
C GLU A 184 -11.50 9.05 -2.83
N ALA A 185 -11.46 9.32 -1.51
CA ALA A 185 -11.06 10.62 -0.97
C ALA A 185 -9.61 10.98 -1.33
N VAL A 186 -8.71 9.98 -1.34
CA VAL A 186 -7.29 10.16 -1.70
C VAL A 186 -7.14 10.38 -3.20
N VAL A 187 -7.83 9.57 -4.01
CA VAL A 187 -7.82 9.69 -5.47
C VAL A 187 -8.32 11.05 -5.91
N ARG A 188 -9.44 11.52 -5.34
CA ARG A 188 -10.00 12.84 -5.63
C ARG A 188 -9.06 13.97 -5.21
N ALA A 189 -8.46 13.86 -4.01
CA ALA A 189 -7.50 14.86 -3.54
C ALA A 189 -6.26 14.93 -4.44
N ALA A 190 -5.78 13.80 -4.96
CA ALA A 190 -4.67 13.75 -5.90
C ALA A 190 -5.03 14.40 -7.24
N TYR A 191 -6.19 14.07 -7.81
CA TYR A 191 -6.70 14.66 -9.07
C TYR A 191 -6.94 16.16 -8.96
N GLU A 192 -7.57 16.62 -7.87
CA GLU A 192 -7.89 18.02 -7.62
C GLU A 192 -6.66 18.87 -7.26
N SER A 193 -5.54 18.24 -6.92
CA SER A 193 -4.32 18.94 -6.54
C SER A 193 -3.87 19.90 -7.63
N GLN A 194 -3.64 21.17 -7.29
CA GLN A 194 -3.03 22.16 -8.18
C GLN A 194 -1.50 22.06 -8.19
N ILE A 195 -0.93 21.37 -7.22
CA ILE A 195 0.49 21.09 -7.14
C ILE A 195 0.70 19.74 -7.83
N PRO A 196 1.64 19.63 -8.78
CA PRO A 196 1.97 18.34 -9.39
C PRO A 196 2.29 17.27 -8.33
N LEU A 197 1.69 16.09 -8.47
CA LEU A 197 1.75 15.04 -7.47
C LEU A 197 2.40 13.77 -8.02
N ILE A 198 3.38 13.27 -7.27
CA ILE A 198 4.03 11.99 -7.50
C ILE A 198 3.46 10.98 -6.51
N SER A 199 2.92 9.88 -7.02
CA SER A 199 2.64 8.70 -6.21
C SER A 199 3.88 7.82 -6.14
N ALA A 200 4.32 7.53 -4.92
CA ALA A 200 5.44 6.65 -4.59
C ALA A 200 4.96 5.62 -3.54
N VAL A 201 3.94 4.84 -3.93
CA VAL A 201 3.24 3.90 -3.06
C VAL A 201 3.51 2.48 -3.52
N GLY A 202 3.97 1.66 -2.59
CA GLY A 202 4.30 0.26 -2.88
C GLY A 202 5.60 0.08 -3.67
N HIS A 203 5.76 -1.09 -4.25
CA HIS A 203 6.85 -1.43 -5.13
C HIS A 203 6.38 -1.46 -6.59
N GLU A 204 7.27 -1.81 -7.50
CA GLU A 204 7.02 -1.80 -8.94
C GLU A 204 5.75 -2.57 -9.37
N THR A 205 5.46 -3.68 -8.70
CA THR A 205 4.29 -4.54 -8.96
C THR A 205 3.01 -4.10 -8.26
N ASP A 206 3.12 -3.22 -7.26
CA ASP A 206 1.98 -2.79 -6.45
C ASP A 206 1.30 -1.59 -7.12
N TRP A 207 0.06 -1.74 -7.55
CA TRP A 207 -0.73 -0.66 -8.13
C TRP A 207 -1.88 -0.29 -7.22
N THR A 208 -2.01 1.01 -6.98
CA THR A 208 -3.11 1.60 -6.21
C THR A 208 -3.84 2.65 -7.04
N LEU A 209 -5.05 3.03 -6.64
CA LEU A 209 -5.85 3.98 -7.42
C LEU A 209 -5.26 5.40 -7.45
N ILE A 210 -4.49 5.79 -6.42
CA ILE A 210 -3.78 7.07 -6.46
C ILE A 210 -2.74 7.10 -7.58
N ASP A 211 -2.13 5.95 -7.95
CA ASP A 211 -1.14 5.87 -9.03
C ASP A 211 -1.73 6.27 -10.39
N HIS A 212 -3.01 5.95 -10.60
CA HIS A 212 -3.71 6.33 -11.83
C HIS A 212 -4.07 7.82 -11.85
N ALA A 213 -4.39 8.42 -10.70
CA ALA A 213 -4.78 9.83 -10.60
C ALA A 213 -3.59 10.78 -10.44
N ALA A 214 -2.45 10.30 -9.98
CA ALA A 214 -1.22 11.08 -9.83
C ALA A 214 -0.67 11.54 -11.19
N ASP A 215 0.02 12.67 -11.19
CA ASP A 215 0.67 13.19 -12.39
C ASP A 215 1.87 12.35 -12.82
N TYR A 216 2.49 11.68 -11.86
CA TYR A 216 3.57 10.75 -12.08
C TYR A 216 3.55 9.61 -11.06
N ARG A 217 3.87 8.39 -11.49
CA ARG A 217 4.08 7.23 -10.62
C ARG A 217 5.57 6.92 -10.52
N ALA A 218 6.10 6.92 -9.32
CA ALA A 218 7.43 6.38 -9.06
C ALA A 218 7.35 4.85 -8.85
N PRO A 219 8.30 4.06 -9.38
CA PRO A 219 8.27 2.59 -9.22
C PRO A 219 8.56 2.13 -7.79
N THR A 220 9.20 2.98 -7.00
CA THR A 220 9.51 2.76 -5.58
C THR A 220 9.45 4.10 -4.85
N PRO A 221 9.14 4.11 -3.54
CA PRO A 221 9.25 5.31 -2.73
C PRO A 221 10.67 5.81 -2.54
#